data_4408bd79fc82a6bb04cc5375dc05e42b
#
_entry.id   4408bd79fc82a6bb04cc5375dc05e42b
#
_cell.length_a   1.000
_cell.length_b   1.000
_cell.length_c   1.000
_cell.angle_alpha   90.00
_cell.angle_beta   90.00
_cell.angle_gamma   90.00
#
_symmetry.space_group_name_H-M   'P 1'
#
loop_
_entity.id
_entity.type
_entity.pdbx_description
1 polymer ?
#
loop_
_entity_poly.entity_id
_entity_poly.type
_entity_poly.pdbx_seq_one_letter_code
_entity_poly.pdbx_strand_id
1 'polypeptide(L)'
;MPDPAGLLVSSSPQGLLYFKPASQRFYASKALFRQLAAASVELGPLTPTKEALPEEMVACPLFSLCWMVSRYGATHLAPWMNPEGAFHLKRWPSFGTLEKSRTHLSLCALMTKRPLTREQLQQVSHCSEEELDRFINACEMSDLMVFEEAVQVPLPEAAVEEGKGRFGGLIKGLRSRLGLSA
;
A
#
# COMPACT_ATOMS: atom_id res chain seq x y z
N MET A 1 -27.28 19.43 5.19
CA MET A 1 -25.98 18.80 4.89
C MET A 1 -25.36 18.38 6.21
N PRO A 2 -24.83 17.16 6.37
CA PRO A 2 -24.09 16.82 7.57
C PRO A 2 -22.88 17.76 7.69
N ASP A 3 -22.61 18.20 8.90
CA ASP A 3 -21.46 19.03 9.22
C ASP A 3 -20.18 18.33 8.77
N PRO A 4 -19.38 18.85 7.82
CA PRO A 4 -18.16 18.20 7.35
C PRO A 4 -17.11 18.07 8.44
N ALA A 5 -17.30 18.69 9.59
CA ALA A 5 -16.47 18.56 10.79
C ALA A 5 -16.97 17.46 11.74
N GLY A 6 -18.11 16.84 11.44
CA GLY A 6 -18.75 15.85 12.31
C GLY A 6 -17.97 14.55 12.45
N LEU A 7 -18.16 13.87 13.59
CA LEU A 7 -17.65 12.53 13.81
C LEU A 7 -18.56 11.51 13.12
N LEU A 8 -17.96 10.58 12.38
CA LEU A 8 -18.67 9.43 11.81
C LEU A 8 -18.30 8.17 12.59
N VAL A 9 -19.21 7.22 12.67
CA VAL A 9 -18.97 5.93 13.32
C VAL A 9 -19.40 4.79 12.42
N SER A 10 -18.62 3.73 12.42
CA SER A 10 -18.94 2.44 11.83
C SER A 10 -18.88 1.38 12.91
N SER A 11 -19.83 0.45 12.90
CA SER A 11 -19.86 -0.70 13.81
C SER A 11 -19.29 -1.94 13.14
N SER A 12 -18.61 -2.75 13.94
CA SER A 12 -18.20 -4.10 13.57
C SER A 12 -18.47 -5.05 14.74
N PRO A 13 -18.48 -6.36 14.54
CA PRO A 13 -18.59 -7.33 15.64
C PRO A 13 -17.47 -7.18 16.68
N GLN A 14 -16.36 -6.56 16.31
CA GLN A 14 -15.17 -6.39 17.14
C GLN A 14 -15.08 -5.02 17.82
N GLY A 15 -16.03 -4.12 17.56
CA GLY A 15 -16.08 -2.79 18.17
C GLY A 15 -16.41 -1.66 17.21
N LEU A 16 -16.23 -0.44 17.69
CA LEU A 16 -16.56 0.78 16.94
C LEU A 16 -15.29 1.39 16.32
N LEU A 17 -15.44 1.81 15.08
CA LEU A 17 -14.46 2.59 14.35
C LEU A 17 -15.01 3.99 14.11
N TYR A 18 -14.35 5.00 14.61
CA TYR A 18 -14.72 6.40 14.41
C TYR A 18 -13.85 7.03 13.32
N PHE A 19 -14.45 7.89 12.53
CA PHE A 19 -13.75 8.68 11.52
C PHE A 19 -14.00 10.16 11.70
N LYS A 20 -12.91 10.94 11.77
CA LYS A 20 -12.97 12.41 11.84
C LYS A 20 -12.49 12.99 10.50
N PRO A 21 -13.40 13.39 9.59
CA PRO A 21 -13.06 13.87 8.25
C PRO A 21 -12.08 15.03 8.25
N ALA A 22 -12.31 16.03 9.11
CA ALA A 22 -11.48 17.22 9.19
C ALA A 22 -9.98 16.95 9.46
N SER A 23 -9.64 15.86 10.15
CA SER A 23 -8.27 15.47 10.45
C SER A 23 -7.78 14.30 9.62
N GLN A 24 -8.65 13.69 8.80
CA GLN A 24 -8.40 12.44 8.07
C GLN A 24 -7.85 11.32 8.96
N ARG A 25 -8.45 11.16 10.14
CA ARG A 25 -8.04 10.16 11.13
C ARG A 25 -9.19 9.24 11.50
N PHE A 26 -8.85 7.98 11.66
CA PHE A 26 -9.67 6.97 12.30
C PHE A 26 -9.25 6.78 13.75
N TYR A 27 -10.21 6.38 14.58
CA TYR A 27 -10.00 6.08 15.98
C TYR A 27 -10.70 4.78 16.32
N ALA A 28 -9.99 3.88 16.96
CA ALA A 28 -10.53 2.61 17.42
C ALA A 28 -9.73 2.09 18.62
N SER A 29 -10.21 1.03 19.25
CA SER A 29 -9.41 0.32 20.23
C SER A 29 -8.16 -0.31 19.60
N LYS A 30 -7.10 -0.50 20.38
CA LYS A 30 -5.91 -1.23 19.93
C LYS A 30 -6.24 -2.65 19.45
N ALA A 31 -7.24 -3.27 20.04
CA ALA A 31 -7.68 -4.61 19.67
C ALA A 31 -8.28 -4.63 18.26
N LEU A 32 -9.15 -3.66 17.93
CA LEU A 32 -9.75 -3.56 16.60
C LEU A 32 -8.68 -3.27 15.53
N PHE A 33 -7.73 -2.36 15.78
CA PHE A 33 -6.64 -2.10 14.81
C PHE A 33 -5.74 -3.33 14.60
N ARG A 34 -5.47 -4.12 15.63
CA ARG A 34 -4.73 -5.38 15.47
C ARG A 34 -5.48 -6.39 14.60
N GLN A 35 -6.81 -6.47 14.76
CA GLN A 35 -7.62 -7.34 13.92
C GLN A 35 -7.66 -6.87 12.47
N LEU A 36 -7.85 -5.57 12.22
CA LEU A 36 -7.78 -4.98 10.87
C LEU A 36 -6.42 -5.23 10.20
N ALA A 37 -5.35 -5.29 10.98
CA ALA A 37 -4.01 -5.57 10.48
C ALA A 37 -3.68 -7.07 10.30
N ALA A 38 -4.55 -7.97 10.76
CA ALA A 38 -4.29 -9.41 10.77
C ALA A 38 -5.33 -10.24 10.00
N ALA A 39 -6.52 -9.69 9.75
CA ALA A 39 -7.60 -10.40 9.10
C ALA A 39 -8.62 -9.44 8.47
N SER A 40 -9.47 -9.99 7.62
CA SER A 40 -10.65 -9.27 7.13
C SER A 40 -11.62 -9.01 8.28
N VAL A 41 -12.08 -7.77 8.39
CA VAL A 41 -13.07 -7.32 9.36
C VAL A 41 -14.22 -6.67 8.59
N GLU A 42 -15.43 -7.13 8.82
CA GLU A 42 -16.63 -6.50 8.28
C GLU A 42 -16.90 -5.18 9.02
N LEU A 43 -16.87 -4.09 8.28
CA LEU A 43 -17.21 -2.76 8.76
C LEU A 43 -18.58 -2.38 8.21
N GLY A 44 -19.47 -1.93 9.10
CA GLY A 44 -20.73 -1.33 8.72
C GLY A 44 -20.54 0.03 8.02
N PRO A 45 -21.64 0.63 7.55
CA PRO A 45 -21.58 1.95 6.94
C PRO A 45 -21.15 3.01 7.97
N LEU A 46 -20.44 4.03 7.48
CA LEU A 46 -20.10 5.20 8.29
C LEU A 46 -21.36 6.09 8.44
N THR A 47 -21.79 6.29 9.66
CA THR A 47 -22.96 7.13 10.00
C THR A 47 -22.57 8.28 10.92
N PRO A 48 -23.18 9.48 10.77
CA PRO A 48 -22.90 10.59 11.68
C PRO A 48 -23.25 10.24 13.11
N THR A 49 -22.40 10.63 14.06
CA THR A 49 -22.67 10.50 15.48
C THR A 49 -22.48 11.82 16.22
N LYS A 50 -23.27 12.01 17.29
CA LYS A 50 -23.10 13.13 18.24
C LYS A 50 -22.38 12.69 19.51
N GLU A 51 -22.05 11.43 19.62
CA GLU A 51 -21.32 10.91 20.77
C GLU A 51 -19.88 11.43 20.77
N ALA A 52 -19.37 11.68 21.96
CA ALA A 52 -17.96 12.07 22.11
C ALA A 52 -17.05 10.87 21.82
N LEU A 53 -15.90 11.15 21.24
CA LEU A 53 -14.88 10.13 21.03
C LEU A 53 -14.39 9.59 22.39
N PRO A 54 -14.46 8.28 22.65
CA PRO A 54 -13.97 7.71 23.91
C PRO A 54 -12.46 7.92 24.10
N GLU A 55 -12.02 8.21 25.34
CA GLU A 55 -10.61 8.56 25.64
C GLU A 55 -9.62 7.42 25.35
N GLU A 56 -10.07 6.18 25.43
CA GLU A 56 -9.22 4.99 25.23
C GLU A 56 -8.88 4.70 23.77
N MET A 57 -9.44 5.47 22.83
CA MET A 57 -9.27 5.23 21.38
C MET A 57 -7.89 5.69 20.90
N VAL A 58 -7.30 4.87 20.06
CA VAL A 58 -6.02 5.16 19.39
C VAL A 58 -6.30 5.78 18.03
N ALA A 59 -5.57 6.84 17.69
CA ALA A 59 -5.67 7.48 16.39
C ALA A 59 -4.83 6.74 15.33
N CYS A 60 -5.41 6.54 14.15
CA CYS A 60 -4.74 5.98 12.98
C CYS A 60 -4.97 6.90 11.76
N PRO A 61 -3.94 7.30 11.02
CA PRO A 61 -4.11 8.04 9.78
C PRO A 61 -4.95 7.26 8.76
N LEU A 62 -5.73 7.97 7.95
CA LEU A 62 -6.58 7.35 6.92
C LEU A 62 -5.78 6.41 6.01
N PHE A 63 -4.63 6.87 5.50
CA PHE A 63 -3.80 6.05 4.62
C PHE A 63 -3.33 4.73 5.25
N SER A 64 -3.04 4.72 6.55
CA SER A 64 -2.64 3.50 7.26
C SER A 64 -3.80 2.53 7.40
N LEU A 65 -5.01 3.03 7.65
CA LEU A 65 -6.20 2.19 7.68
C LEU A 65 -6.50 1.61 6.29
N CYS A 66 -6.47 2.44 5.25
CA CYS A 66 -6.67 1.99 3.87
C CYS A 66 -5.69 0.87 3.51
N TRP A 67 -4.42 1.04 3.88
CA TRP A 67 -3.40 0.02 3.68
C TRP A 67 -3.71 -1.29 4.41
N MET A 68 -4.07 -1.24 5.69
CA MET A 68 -4.44 -2.42 6.48
C MET A 68 -5.65 -3.14 5.90
N VAL A 69 -6.70 -2.41 5.58
CA VAL A 69 -7.95 -2.97 5.05
C VAL A 69 -7.74 -3.59 3.67
N SER A 70 -7.00 -2.94 2.77
CA SER A 70 -6.75 -3.45 1.42
C SER A 70 -5.93 -4.73 1.41
N ARG A 71 -5.06 -4.92 2.40
CA ARG A 71 -4.24 -6.12 2.50
C ARG A 71 -5.06 -7.40 2.69
N TYR A 72 -6.17 -7.32 3.41
CA TYR A 72 -7.06 -8.44 3.73
C TYR A 72 -8.44 -8.32 3.08
N GLY A 73 -8.64 -7.27 2.30
CA GLY A 73 -9.88 -6.98 1.58
C GLY A 73 -10.03 -7.77 0.29
N ALA A 74 -10.59 -7.10 -0.72
CA ALA A 74 -10.87 -7.71 -2.02
C ALA A 74 -9.62 -8.30 -2.66
N THR A 75 -9.76 -9.52 -3.19
CA THR A 75 -8.72 -10.25 -3.94
C THR A 75 -8.67 -9.86 -5.41
N HIS A 76 -9.52 -8.92 -5.82
CA HIS A 76 -9.64 -8.42 -7.17
C HIS A 76 -9.39 -6.92 -7.20
N LEU A 77 -8.99 -6.41 -8.35
CA LEU A 77 -8.87 -4.99 -8.61
C LEU A 77 -10.18 -4.28 -8.29
N ALA A 78 -10.12 -3.12 -7.65
CA ALA A 78 -11.31 -2.37 -7.28
C ALA A 78 -12.15 -2.03 -8.53
N PRO A 79 -13.49 -2.14 -8.47
CA PRO A 79 -14.36 -2.09 -9.67
C PRO A 79 -14.37 -0.74 -10.38
N TRP A 80 -13.86 0.32 -9.76
CA TRP A 80 -13.70 1.64 -10.40
C TRP A 80 -12.37 1.81 -11.13
N MET A 81 -11.45 0.83 -11.04
CA MET A 81 -10.17 0.86 -11.74
C MET A 81 -10.26 0.15 -13.07
N ASN A 82 -9.58 0.71 -14.09
CA ASN A 82 -9.48 0.05 -15.39
C ASN A 82 -8.42 -1.06 -15.32
N PRO A 83 -8.78 -2.34 -15.48
CA PRO A 83 -7.82 -3.46 -15.44
C PRO A 83 -6.81 -3.44 -16.60
N GLU A 84 -7.16 -2.81 -17.72
CA GLU A 84 -6.31 -2.66 -18.91
C GLU A 84 -5.42 -1.40 -18.83
N GLY A 85 -5.58 -0.59 -17.80
CA GLY A 85 -4.80 0.62 -17.59
C GLY A 85 -3.36 0.35 -17.21
N ALA A 86 -2.53 1.39 -17.24
CA ALA A 86 -1.19 1.36 -16.71
C ALA A 86 -1.16 2.05 -15.34
N PHE A 87 -0.46 1.44 -14.41
CA PHE A 87 -0.38 1.84 -13.02
C PHE A 87 1.00 2.47 -12.75
N HIS A 88 1.00 3.67 -12.21
CA HIS A 88 2.19 4.42 -11.87
C HIS A 88 2.10 4.97 -10.45
N LEU A 89 3.15 4.87 -9.65
CA LEU A 89 3.21 5.42 -8.31
C LEU A 89 3.80 6.84 -8.34
N LYS A 90 3.07 7.81 -7.78
CA LYS A 90 3.56 9.17 -7.52
C LYS A 90 4.79 9.16 -6.61
N ARG A 91 4.78 8.28 -5.62
CA ARG A 91 5.82 8.11 -4.60
C ARG A 91 5.67 6.78 -3.88
N TRP A 92 6.69 6.40 -3.15
CA TRP A 92 6.65 5.20 -2.31
C TRP A 92 5.70 5.37 -1.13
N PRO A 93 4.98 4.31 -0.73
CA PRO A 93 4.28 4.26 0.55
C PRO A 93 5.24 4.48 1.73
N SER A 94 4.73 5.03 2.83
CA SER A 94 5.53 5.26 4.05
C SER A 94 5.77 3.96 4.82
N PHE A 95 6.61 3.09 4.31
CA PHE A 95 6.92 1.79 4.89
C PHE A 95 7.58 1.83 6.29
N GLY A 96 7.87 2.99 6.82
CA GLY A 96 8.30 3.13 8.22
C GLY A 96 7.18 2.78 9.21
N THR A 97 5.93 2.97 8.81
CA THR A 97 4.73 2.72 9.65
C THR A 97 3.80 1.66 9.09
N LEU A 98 4.05 1.19 7.86
CA LEU A 98 3.23 0.21 7.16
C LEU A 98 3.97 -1.13 7.09
N GLU A 99 3.22 -2.21 7.20
CA GLU A 99 3.74 -3.53 6.97
C GLU A 99 4.09 -3.71 5.49
N LYS A 100 5.22 -4.34 5.21
CA LYS A 100 5.77 -4.50 3.86
C LYS A 100 6.33 -5.90 3.64
N SER A 101 6.30 -6.35 2.40
CA SER A 101 6.98 -7.54 1.91
C SER A 101 8.08 -7.14 0.92
N ARG A 102 8.91 -8.10 0.53
CA ARG A 102 9.88 -7.91 -0.57
C ARG A 102 9.17 -7.61 -1.89
N THR A 103 8.05 -8.27 -2.13
CA THR A 103 7.19 -8.03 -3.30
C THR A 103 6.72 -6.59 -3.36
N HIS A 104 6.24 -6.03 -2.24
CA HIS A 104 5.80 -4.63 -2.17
C HIS A 104 6.94 -3.66 -2.53
N LEU A 105 8.16 -3.91 -2.06
CA LEU A 105 9.33 -3.08 -2.39
C LEU A 105 9.69 -3.17 -3.88
N SER A 106 9.62 -4.36 -4.46
CA SER A 106 9.86 -4.58 -5.89
C SER A 106 8.81 -3.88 -6.75
N LEU A 107 7.52 -4.02 -6.41
CA LEU A 107 6.42 -3.33 -7.09
C LEU A 107 6.58 -1.81 -7.02
N CYS A 108 6.91 -1.26 -5.85
CA CYS A 108 7.20 0.18 -5.73
C CYS A 108 8.34 0.63 -6.63
N ALA A 109 9.44 -0.12 -6.65
CA ALA A 109 10.59 0.21 -7.48
C ALA A 109 10.29 0.17 -8.99
N LEU A 110 9.41 -0.72 -9.41
CA LEU A 110 8.96 -0.82 -10.79
C LEU A 110 8.00 0.32 -11.14
N MET A 111 6.94 0.48 -10.34
CA MET A 111 5.84 1.41 -10.62
C MET A 111 6.22 2.88 -10.43
N THR A 112 7.28 3.22 -9.70
CA THR A 112 7.78 4.61 -9.61
C THR A 112 8.71 5.01 -10.75
N LYS A 113 9.18 4.07 -11.54
CA LYS A 113 10.05 4.35 -12.69
C LYS A 113 9.27 4.68 -13.95
N ARG A 114 8.16 4.00 -14.17
CA ARG A 114 7.32 4.12 -15.35
C ARG A 114 5.94 3.48 -15.10
N PRO A 115 4.92 3.88 -15.85
CA PRO A 115 3.64 3.19 -15.90
C PRO A 115 3.82 1.75 -16.40
N LEU A 116 3.14 0.80 -15.77
CA LEU A 116 3.17 -0.61 -16.14
C LEU A 116 1.76 -1.17 -16.08
N THR A 117 1.41 -2.03 -17.04
CA THR A 117 0.14 -2.75 -17.00
C THR A 117 0.18 -3.82 -15.90
N ARG A 118 -1.00 -4.28 -15.48
CA ARG A 118 -1.16 -5.36 -14.50
C ARG A 118 -0.39 -6.63 -14.93
N GLU A 119 -0.49 -7.00 -16.21
CA GLU A 119 0.22 -8.14 -16.78
C GLU A 119 1.74 -7.97 -16.70
N GLN A 120 2.26 -6.79 -17.06
CA GLN A 120 3.69 -6.49 -16.98
C GLN A 120 4.20 -6.54 -15.54
N LEU A 121 3.43 -6.00 -14.59
CA LEU A 121 3.77 -6.05 -13.17
C LEU A 121 3.83 -7.48 -12.65
N GLN A 122 2.87 -8.33 -13.04
CA GLN A 122 2.82 -9.73 -12.64
C GLN A 122 4.02 -10.51 -13.21
N GLN A 123 4.33 -10.33 -14.50
CA GLN A 123 5.47 -10.98 -15.15
C GLN A 123 6.81 -10.65 -14.49
N VAL A 124 7.03 -9.39 -14.11
CA VAL A 124 8.33 -8.96 -13.56
C VAL A 124 8.46 -9.21 -12.06
N SER A 125 7.36 -9.09 -11.30
CA SER A 125 7.39 -9.26 -9.85
C SER A 125 7.24 -10.71 -9.40
N HIS A 126 6.72 -11.58 -10.28
CA HIS A 126 6.40 -12.97 -9.97
C HIS A 126 5.45 -13.16 -8.78
N CYS A 127 4.67 -12.13 -8.44
CA CYS A 127 3.67 -12.22 -7.39
C CYS A 127 2.36 -12.84 -7.92
N SER A 128 1.52 -13.32 -7.01
CA SER A 128 0.19 -13.76 -7.39
C SER A 128 -0.67 -12.58 -7.83
N GLU A 129 -1.69 -12.86 -8.63
CA GLU A 129 -2.66 -11.87 -9.10
C GLU A 129 -3.35 -11.19 -7.92
N GLU A 130 -3.76 -11.98 -6.92
CA GLU A 130 -4.38 -11.45 -5.70
C GLU A 130 -3.45 -10.53 -4.90
N GLU A 131 -2.18 -10.87 -4.75
CA GLU A 131 -1.21 -10.02 -4.04
C GLU A 131 -0.99 -8.71 -4.78
N LEU A 132 -0.91 -8.76 -6.12
CA LEU A 132 -0.79 -7.58 -6.96
C LEU A 132 -2.01 -6.67 -6.83
N ASP A 133 -3.22 -7.23 -6.94
CA ASP A 133 -4.46 -6.47 -6.86
C ASP A 133 -4.66 -5.82 -5.49
N ARG A 134 -4.37 -6.55 -4.42
CA ARG A 134 -4.38 -5.97 -3.06
C ARG A 134 -3.39 -4.82 -2.91
N PHE A 135 -2.19 -4.97 -3.48
CA PHE A 135 -1.19 -3.90 -3.44
C PHE A 135 -1.63 -2.66 -4.22
N ILE A 136 -2.16 -2.85 -5.44
CA ILE A 136 -2.68 -1.77 -6.27
C ILE A 136 -3.84 -1.08 -5.56
N ASN A 137 -4.81 -1.84 -5.02
CA ASN A 137 -5.94 -1.30 -4.24
C ASN A 137 -5.46 -0.47 -3.04
N ALA A 138 -4.46 -0.97 -2.28
CA ALA A 138 -3.90 -0.25 -1.15
C ALA A 138 -3.24 1.08 -1.56
N CYS A 139 -2.50 1.08 -2.66
CA CYS A 139 -1.87 2.28 -3.20
C CYS A 139 -2.90 3.30 -3.69
N GLU A 140 -3.95 2.85 -4.38
CA GLU A 140 -5.04 3.71 -4.85
C GLU A 140 -5.80 4.35 -3.69
N MET A 141 -6.28 3.54 -2.74
CA MET A 141 -6.99 4.04 -1.57
C MET A 141 -6.15 4.99 -0.71
N SER A 142 -4.83 4.97 -0.87
CA SER A 142 -3.88 5.84 -0.18
C SER A 142 -3.46 7.06 -1.01
N ASP A 143 -4.10 7.33 -2.14
CA ASP A 143 -3.77 8.41 -3.10
C ASP A 143 -2.30 8.41 -3.53
N LEU A 144 -1.76 7.22 -3.76
CA LEU A 144 -0.39 7.05 -4.24
C LEU A 144 -0.30 6.76 -5.73
N MET A 145 -1.45 6.54 -6.41
CA MET A 145 -1.50 6.11 -7.80
C MET A 145 -1.73 7.27 -8.77
N VAL A 146 -1.20 7.11 -9.97
CA VAL A 146 -1.62 7.81 -11.19
C VAL A 146 -2.05 6.73 -12.18
N PHE A 147 -3.21 6.93 -12.78
CA PHE A 147 -3.68 6.09 -13.88
C PHE A 147 -3.31 6.75 -15.20
N GLU A 148 -2.68 5.99 -16.04
CA GLU A 148 -2.38 6.42 -17.40
C GLU A 148 -3.08 5.46 -18.38
N GLU A 149 -3.46 5.97 -19.55
CA GLU A 149 -3.88 5.10 -20.63
C GLU A 149 -2.71 4.16 -20.97
N ALA A 150 -3.01 2.88 -21.15
CA ALA A 150 -1.98 1.88 -21.47
C ALA A 150 -1.31 2.21 -22.81
N VAL A 151 -0.24 2.95 -22.77
CA VAL A 151 0.69 3.03 -23.89
C VAL A 151 1.45 1.70 -23.88
N GLN A 152 1.37 0.95 -24.97
CA GLN A 152 2.18 -0.27 -25.16
C GLN A 152 3.67 0.13 -25.22
N VAL A 153 4.25 0.34 -24.07
CA VAL A 153 5.70 0.48 -23.95
C VAL A 153 6.27 -0.95 -23.95
N PRO A 154 7.08 -1.34 -24.94
CA PRO A 154 7.72 -2.64 -24.91
C PRO A 154 8.44 -2.83 -23.57
N LEU A 155 8.24 -3.97 -22.94
CA LEU A 155 9.13 -4.36 -21.83
C LEU A 155 10.56 -4.26 -22.36
N PRO A 156 11.49 -3.57 -21.69
CA PRO A 156 12.89 -3.72 -22.02
C PRO A 156 13.14 -5.22 -21.96
N GLU A 157 13.66 -5.80 -23.01
CA GLU A 157 14.26 -7.13 -22.96
C GLU A 157 15.05 -7.16 -21.67
N ALA A 158 14.71 -8.08 -20.78
CA ALA A 158 15.35 -8.20 -19.51
C ALA A 158 16.84 -8.23 -19.79
N ALA A 159 17.52 -7.13 -19.50
CA ALA A 159 18.92 -7.19 -19.23
C ALA A 159 19.02 -8.08 -17.98
N VAL A 160 19.04 -9.37 -18.23
CA VAL A 160 19.64 -10.37 -17.35
C VAL A 160 21.14 -10.04 -17.39
N GLU A 161 21.49 -8.85 -16.98
CA GLU A 161 22.79 -8.59 -16.47
C GLU A 161 22.84 -9.28 -15.11
N GLU A 162 23.28 -10.53 -15.17
CA GLU A 162 23.87 -11.18 -14.02
C GLU A 162 24.69 -10.12 -13.29
N GLY A 163 24.24 -9.71 -12.11
CA GLY A 163 24.86 -8.69 -11.27
C GLY A 163 26.21 -9.13 -10.73
N LYS A 164 27.11 -9.62 -11.58
CA LYS A 164 28.49 -10.06 -11.26
C LYS A 164 29.56 -8.99 -11.43
N GLY A 165 29.23 -7.80 -11.98
CA GLY A 165 30.34 -6.92 -12.43
C GLY A 165 30.54 -5.62 -11.67
N ARG A 166 29.51 -4.96 -11.12
CA ARG A 166 29.66 -3.59 -10.62
C ARG A 166 29.85 -3.45 -9.10
N PHE A 167 29.25 -4.33 -8.31
CA PHE A 167 29.45 -4.32 -6.86
C PHE A 167 30.71 -5.06 -6.41
N GLY A 168 31.18 -6.06 -7.14
CA GLY A 168 32.41 -6.79 -6.84
C GLY A 168 33.65 -5.90 -6.81
N GLY A 169 33.74 -4.93 -7.72
CA GLY A 169 34.82 -3.94 -7.78
C GLY A 169 34.80 -2.94 -6.62
N LEU A 170 33.63 -2.51 -6.20
CA LEU A 170 33.44 -1.60 -5.06
C LEU A 170 33.77 -2.27 -3.73
N ILE A 171 33.34 -3.50 -3.54
CA ILE A 171 33.64 -4.28 -2.32
C ILE A 171 35.12 -4.62 -2.25
N LYS A 172 35.75 -4.94 -3.38
CA LYS A 172 37.20 -5.20 -3.44
C LYS A 172 38.02 -3.93 -3.14
N GLY A 173 37.58 -2.76 -3.65
CA GLY A 173 38.19 -1.47 -3.34
C GLY A 173 38.03 -1.02 -1.89
N LEU A 174 36.90 -1.31 -1.26
CA LEU A 174 36.65 -1.05 0.15
C LEU A 174 37.48 -1.99 1.06
N ARG A 175 37.57 -3.27 0.73
CA ARG A 175 38.43 -4.23 1.47
C ARG A 175 39.89 -3.86 1.45
N SER A 176 40.40 -3.43 0.28
CA SER A 176 41.78 -2.97 0.12
C SER A 176 42.09 -1.72 0.94
N ARG A 177 41.15 -0.78 1.03
CA ARG A 177 41.30 0.45 1.83
C ARG A 177 41.14 0.24 3.33
N LEU A 178 40.44 -0.79 3.75
CA LEU A 178 40.22 -1.11 5.17
C LEU A 178 41.22 -2.14 5.72
N GLY A 179 42.24 -2.53 4.93
CA GLY A 179 43.27 -3.45 5.38
C GLY A 179 42.79 -4.87 5.71
N LEU A 180 41.61 -5.27 5.19
CA LEU A 180 40.98 -6.58 5.42
C LEU A 180 41.37 -7.56 4.29
N SER A 181 42.65 -7.68 3.99
CA SER A 181 43.18 -8.76 3.15
C SER A 181 43.54 -9.96 4.03
N ALA A 182 42.80 -11.04 3.84
CA ALA A 182 43.21 -12.36 4.29
C ALA A 182 44.05 -12.99 3.21
#